data_287e5f3860cc899687f5cc37b2628ab3
#
_entry.id   287e5f3860cc899687f5cc37b2628ab3
#
_cell.length_a   1.000
_cell.length_b   1.000
_cell.length_c   1.000
_cell.angle_alpha   90.00
_cell.angle_beta   90.00
_cell.angle_gamma   90.00
#
_symmetry.space_group_name_H-M   'P 1'
#
loop_
_entity.id
_entity.type
_entity.pdbx_description
1 polymer ?
#
loop_
_entity_poly.entity_id
_entity_poly.type
_entity_poly.pdbx_seq_one_letter_code
_entity_poly.pdbx_strand_id
1 'polypeptide(L)'
;LLNDSKQFNETQNIICQYILNHSEDVVKMSARALAKETYTNASTIIRFVQKIGYENYNDFKIHLVHDLKEYQAADIKITEKEKSISIVDKISELEKNVIEKTKNQLSLQQIEYIAELLKKTTYIDFISSDANACIADYACHLFFLERKIANNYTTSNQQLYLTLTELKEHVVFVISRRGEDEKILKVVQELHKNKEIKIIAITGRKDSPIARYCDEILSAIHIGSFVELRDMIFQVSAQYIINCLFSLLFTDDYQSIVQFNDEYEKIYLK
;
A
#
# COMPACT_ATOMS: atom_id res chain seq x y z
N LEU A 1 -10.93 -4.54 -9.21
CA LEU A 1 -11.65 -5.13 -10.36
C LEU A 1 -12.91 -4.36 -10.76
N LEU A 2 -13.72 -3.86 -9.80
CA LEU A 2 -14.95 -3.10 -10.11
C LEU A 2 -14.70 -1.65 -10.58
N ASN A 3 -13.50 -1.10 -10.37
CA ASN A 3 -13.16 0.27 -10.76
C ASN A 3 -12.69 0.42 -12.23
N ASP A 4 -12.58 -0.66 -12.99
CA ASP A 4 -12.15 -0.64 -14.40
C ASP A 4 -13.36 -0.51 -15.35
N SER A 5 -14.12 0.57 -15.17
CA SER A 5 -15.38 0.85 -15.89
C SER A 5 -15.22 0.94 -17.43
N LYS A 6 -14.01 1.06 -17.95
CA LYS A 6 -13.74 1.15 -19.40
C LYS A 6 -13.98 -0.16 -20.16
N GLN A 7 -14.19 -1.29 -19.47
CA GLN A 7 -14.40 -2.62 -20.08
C GLN A 7 -15.86 -3.13 -19.95
N PHE A 8 -16.74 -2.39 -19.30
CA PHE A 8 -18.11 -2.82 -19.05
C PHE A 8 -19.09 -2.19 -20.03
N ASN A 9 -20.05 -3.02 -20.49
CA ASN A 9 -21.19 -2.49 -21.22
C ASN A 9 -22.18 -1.81 -20.26
N GLU A 10 -23.20 -1.14 -20.80
CA GLU A 10 -24.17 -0.35 -20.03
C GLU A 10 -24.84 -1.17 -18.91
N THR A 11 -25.31 -2.37 -19.22
CA THR A 11 -25.92 -3.28 -18.25
C THR A 11 -24.92 -3.69 -17.13
N GLN A 12 -23.68 -3.96 -17.48
CA GLN A 12 -22.64 -4.32 -16.54
C GLN A 12 -22.26 -3.13 -15.63
N ASN A 13 -22.28 -1.93 -16.18
CA ASN A 13 -22.08 -0.70 -15.40
C ASN A 13 -23.21 -0.49 -14.37
N ILE A 14 -24.46 -0.74 -14.74
CA ILE A 14 -25.58 -0.66 -13.80
C ILE A 14 -25.42 -1.65 -12.65
N ILE A 15 -25.06 -2.91 -12.96
CA ILE A 15 -24.82 -3.93 -11.94
C ILE A 15 -23.66 -3.52 -11.03
N CYS A 16 -22.55 -3.06 -11.61
CA CYS A 16 -21.38 -2.60 -10.88
C CYS A 16 -21.71 -1.45 -9.93
N GLN A 17 -22.37 -0.41 -10.41
CA GLN A 17 -22.77 0.75 -9.62
C GLN A 17 -23.73 0.36 -8.48
N TYR A 18 -24.68 -0.53 -8.75
CA TYR A 18 -25.58 -1.03 -7.70
C TYR A 18 -24.81 -1.76 -6.59
N ILE A 19 -23.90 -2.67 -6.98
CA ILE A 19 -23.05 -3.41 -6.01
C ILE A 19 -22.21 -2.44 -5.17
N LEU A 20 -21.60 -1.44 -5.78
CA LEU A 20 -20.77 -0.45 -5.07
C LEU A 20 -21.57 0.40 -4.09
N ASN A 21 -22.79 0.79 -4.46
CA ASN A 21 -23.64 1.66 -3.64
C ASN A 21 -24.44 0.91 -2.56
N HIS A 22 -24.65 -0.42 -2.72
CA HIS A 22 -25.53 -1.24 -1.88
C HIS A 22 -24.84 -2.54 -1.45
N SER A 23 -23.54 -2.52 -1.25
CA SER A 23 -22.72 -3.72 -1.00
C SER A 23 -23.17 -4.55 0.20
N GLU A 24 -23.59 -3.93 1.30
CA GLU A 24 -24.10 -4.61 2.49
C GLU A 24 -25.42 -5.36 2.24
N ASP A 25 -26.27 -4.82 1.37
CA ASP A 25 -27.53 -5.46 0.99
C ASP A 25 -27.26 -6.59 0.00
N VAL A 26 -26.35 -6.38 -0.94
CA VAL A 26 -25.97 -7.37 -1.97
C VAL A 26 -25.43 -8.65 -1.34
N VAL A 27 -24.70 -8.58 -0.24
CA VAL A 27 -24.25 -9.76 0.52
C VAL A 27 -25.42 -10.64 0.98
N LYS A 28 -26.54 -10.04 1.32
CA LYS A 28 -27.75 -10.75 1.78
C LYS A 28 -28.62 -11.22 0.61
N MET A 29 -28.42 -10.68 -0.60
CA MET A 29 -29.22 -10.97 -1.78
C MET A 29 -28.85 -12.30 -2.44
N SER A 30 -29.82 -12.93 -3.09
CA SER A 30 -29.60 -13.96 -4.10
C SER A 30 -29.29 -13.30 -5.45
N ALA A 31 -28.68 -14.04 -6.38
CA ALA A 31 -28.48 -13.53 -7.76
C ALA A 31 -29.80 -13.11 -8.44
N ARG A 32 -30.91 -13.74 -8.09
CA ARG A 32 -32.25 -13.35 -8.58
C ARG A 32 -32.72 -12.02 -7.95
N ALA A 33 -32.46 -11.80 -6.67
CA ALA A 33 -32.79 -10.55 -6.00
C ALA A 33 -31.96 -9.39 -6.56
N LEU A 34 -30.66 -9.57 -6.72
CA LEU A 34 -29.79 -8.57 -7.33
C LEU A 34 -30.20 -8.27 -8.80
N ALA A 35 -30.59 -9.29 -9.55
CA ALA A 35 -31.07 -9.13 -10.92
C ALA A 35 -32.34 -8.27 -11.00
N LYS A 36 -33.25 -8.43 -10.02
CA LYS A 36 -34.47 -7.61 -9.92
C LYS A 36 -34.14 -6.13 -9.67
N GLU A 37 -33.24 -5.85 -8.73
CA GLU A 37 -32.84 -4.49 -8.38
C GLU A 37 -32.06 -3.79 -9.52
N THR A 38 -31.36 -4.55 -10.34
CA THR A 38 -30.59 -4.03 -11.49
C THR A 38 -31.31 -4.12 -12.81
N TYR A 39 -32.61 -4.47 -12.81
CA TYR A 39 -33.44 -4.63 -14.00
C TYR A 39 -32.84 -5.60 -15.03
N THR A 40 -32.23 -6.70 -14.55
CA THR A 40 -31.56 -7.70 -15.38
C THR A 40 -32.14 -9.09 -15.08
N ASN A 41 -31.43 -10.15 -15.49
CA ASN A 41 -31.76 -11.52 -15.12
C ASN A 41 -30.61 -12.22 -14.38
N ALA A 42 -30.92 -13.28 -13.66
CA ALA A 42 -29.95 -14.00 -12.83
C ALA A 42 -28.75 -14.52 -13.65
N SER A 43 -28.96 -14.94 -14.90
CA SER A 43 -27.87 -15.39 -15.78
C SER A 43 -26.90 -14.26 -16.13
N THR A 44 -27.40 -13.03 -16.29
CA THR A 44 -26.58 -11.83 -16.51
C THR A 44 -25.72 -11.53 -15.28
N ILE A 45 -26.29 -11.63 -14.08
CA ILE A 45 -25.54 -11.47 -12.82
C ILE A 45 -24.42 -12.51 -12.71
N ILE A 46 -24.71 -13.80 -12.97
CA ILE A 46 -23.71 -14.87 -12.90
C ILE A 46 -22.58 -14.63 -13.91
N ARG A 47 -22.91 -14.26 -15.16
CA ARG A 47 -21.89 -13.94 -16.17
C ARG A 47 -21.06 -12.70 -15.81
N PHE A 48 -21.69 -11.69 -15.22
CA PHE A 48 -20.96 -10.50 -14.74
C PHE A 48 -19.95 -10.89 -13.66
N VAL A 49 -20.38 -11.66 -12.66
CA VAL A 49 -19.54 -12.13 -11.55
C VAL A 49 -18.37 -12.98 -12.07
N GLN A 50 -18.60 -13.87 -13.04
CA GLN A 50 -17.55 -14.64 -13.69
C GLN A 50 -16.60 -13.76 -14.50
N LYS A 51 -17.12 -12.75 -15.21
CA LYS A 51 -16.29 -11.79 -15.96
C LYS A 51 -15.33 -10.99 -15.07
N ILE A 52 -15.73 -10.69 -13.83
CA ILE A 52 -14.88 -9.97 -12.86
C ILE A 52 -13.99 -10.92 -12.05
N GLY A 53 -13.92 -12.23 -12.40
CA GLY A 53 -12.90 -13.14 -11.90
C GLY A 53 -13.34 -14.09 -10.78
N TYR A 54 -14.62 -14.14 -10.42
CA TYR A 54 -15.14 -15.09 -9.43
C TYR A 54 -15.72 -16.33 -10.08
N GLU A 55 -15.59 -17.50 -9.45
CA GLU A 55 -16.10 -18.76 -9.99
C GLU A 55 -17.63 -18.79 -10.14
N ASN A 56 -18.33 -18.25 -9.14
CA ASN A 56 -19.78 -18.22 -9.08
C ASN A 56 -20.27 -17.09 -8.15
N TYR A 57 -21.60 -16.89 -8.08
CA TYR A 57 -22.19 -15.83 -7.27
C TYR A 57 -21.97 -16.02 -5.75
N ASN A 58 -21.84 -17.24 -5.27
CA ASN A 58 -21.58 -17.49 -3.85
C ASN A 58 -20.11 -17.17 -3.50
N ASP A 59 -19.18 -17.53 -4.37
CA ASP A 59 -17.78 -17.18 -4.27
C ASP A 59 -17.60 -15.66 -4.26
N PHE A 60 -18.23 -14.95 -5.18
CA PHE A 60 -18.30 -13.49 -5.18
C PHE A 60 -18.82 -12.95 -3.84
N LYS A 61 -19.91 -13.51 -3.29
CA LYS A 61 -20.44 -13.04 -1.99
C LYS A 61 -19.50 -13.26 -0.83
N ILE A 62 -18.79 -14.40 -0.80
CA ILE A 62 -17.78 -14.67 0.24
C ILE A 62 -16.69 -13.61 0.21
N HIS A 63 -16.16 -13.29 -0.96
CA HIS A 63 -15.16 -12.25 -1.12
C HIS A 63 -15.72 -10.86 -0.81
N LEU A 64 -16.95 -10.56 -1.23
CA LEU A 64 -17.60 -9.31 -0.89
C LEU A 64 -17.84 -9.17 0.64
N VAL A 65 -18.19 -10.27 1.35
CA VAL A 65 -18.27 -10.28 2.84
C VAL A 65 -16.91 -10.02 3.46
N HIS A 66 -15.86 -10.64 2.91
CA HIS A 66 -14.49 -10.44 3.39
C HIS A 66 -14.08 -8.99 3.20
N ASP A 67 -14.27 -8.46 1.99
CA ASP A 67 -13.97 -7.07 1.65
C ASP A 67 -14.79 -6.09 2.51
N LEU A 68 -16.07 -6.39 2.79
CA LEU A 68 -16.92 -5.59 3.68
C LEU A 68 -16.51 -5.67 5.14
N LYS A 69 -16.04 -6.82 5.63
CA LYS A 69 -15.48 -6.96 6.98
C LYS A 69 -14.17 -6.20 7.14
N GLU A 70 -13.32 -6.26 6.11
CA GLU A 70 -12.15 -5.38 6.02
C GLU A 70 -12.57 -3.90 5.95
N TYR A 71 -13.69 -3.63 5.31
CA TYR A 71 -14.28 -2.30 5.14
C TYR A 71 -14.92 -1.77 6.44
N GLN A 72 -15.71 -2.59 7.16
CA GLN A 72 -16.37 -2.19 8.42
C GLN A 72 -15.39 -1.83 9.55
N ALA A 73 -14.18 -2.37 9.51
CA ALA A 73 -13.12 -1.95 10.42
C ALA A 73 -12.51 -0.59 10.04
N ALA A 74 -12.93 0.01 8.92
CA ALA A 74 -12.50 1.32 8.43
C ALA A 74 -13.69 2.28 8.23
N ASP A 75 -14.89 1.93 8.71
CA ASP A 75 -16.13 2.69 8.48
C ASP A 75 -16.24 3.92 9.39
N ILE A 76 -15.13 4.68 9.43
CA ILE A 76 -15.07 5.96 10.11
C ILE A 76 -15.42 7.03 9.09
N LYS A 77 -16.72 7.38 9.00
CA LYS A 77 -17.17 8.54 8.26
C LYS A 77 -17.05 9.79 9.11
N ILE A 78 -16.31 10.75 8.60
CA ILE A 78 -16.36 12.13 9.10
C ILE A 78 -17.51 12.83 8.40
N THR A 79 -18.45 13.38 9.16
CA THR A 79 -19.65 14.02 8.64
C THR A 79 -19.59 15.54 8.83
N GLU A 80 -20.37 16.27 8.02
CA GLU A 80 -20.47 17.73 8.13
C GLU A 80 -20.92 18.15 9.55
N LYS A 81 -20.28 19.16 10.12
CA LYS A 81 -20.61 19.74 11.45
C LYS A 81 -20.44 18.78 12.63
N GLU A 82 -19.63 17.75 12.49
CA GLU A 82 -19.32 16.84 13.57
C GLU A 82 -18.53 17.55 14.70
N LYS A 83 -18.74 17.13 15.95
CA LYS A 83 -18.01 17.71 17.10
C LYS A 83 -16.53 17.31 17.04
N SER A 84 -15.64 18.25 17.36
CA SER A 84 -14.19 18.06 17.32
C SER A 84 -13.72 16.83 18.11
N ILE A 85 -14.31 16.57 19.29
CA ILE A 85 -13.97 15.40 20.10
C ILE A 85 -14.29 14.08 19.37
N SER A 86 -15.43 14.01 18.67
CA SER A 86 -15.80 12.83 17.87
C SER A 86 -14.81 12.59 16.72
N ILE A 87 -14.36 13.65 16.06
CA ILE A 87 -13.35 13.56 14.99
C ILE A 87 -12.04 13.01 15.54
N VAL A 88 -11.55 13.54 16.68
CA VAL A 88 -10.32 13.09 17.34
C VAL A 88 -10.40 11.61 17.70
N ASP A 89 -11.51 11.18 18.31
CA ASP A 89 -11.72 9.78 18.68
C ASP A 89 -11.77 8.87 17.45
N LYS A 90 -12.46 9.29 16.39
CA LYS A 90 -12.55 8.56 15.13
C LYS A 90 -11.20 8.39 14.45
N ILE A 91 -10.38 9.43 14.39
CA ILE A 91 -9.04 9.33 13.79
C ILE A 91 -8.17 8.39 14.62
N SER A 92 -8.20 8.49 15.95
CA SER A 92 -7.47 7.57 16.83
C SER A 92 -7.84 6.11 16.60
N GLU A 93 -9.15 5.83 16.48
CA GLU A 93 -9.65 4.48 16.20
C GLU A 93 -9.26 4.00 14.79
N LEU A 94 -9.34 4.88 13.79
CA LEU A 94 -8.91 4.59 12.43
C LEU A 94 -7.45 4.14 12.39
N GLU A 95 -6.56 4.93 12.97
CA GLU A 95 -5.12 4.64 12.96
C GLU A 95 -4.79 3.34 13.69
N LYS A 96 -5.39 3.09 14.85
CA LYS A 96 -5.27 1.81 15.57
C LYS A 96 -5.67 0.63 14.69
N ASN A 97 -6.82 0.73 14.03
CA ASN A 97 -7.33 -0.33 13.17
C ASN A 97 -6.44 -0.56 11.94
N VAL A 98 -5.90 0.50 11.35
CA VAL A 98 -4.95 0.41 10.22
C VAL A 98 -3.66 -0.29 10.66
N ILE A 99 -3.10 0.07 11.82
CA ILE A 99 -1.89 -0.56 12.37
C ILE A 99 -2.13 -2.04 12.63
N GLU A 100 -3.22 -2.41 13.31
CA GLU A 100 -3.52 -3.82 13.61
C GLU A 100 -3.73 -4.65 12.34
N LYS A 101 -4.42 -4.12 11.34
CA LYS A 101 -4.58 -4.78 10.05
C LYS A 101 -3.27 -4.94 9.32
N THR A 102 -2.43 -3.89 9.29
CA THR A 102 -1.11 -3.96 8.67
C THR A 102 -0.26 -5.05 9.33
N LYS A 103 -0.20 -5.06 10.67
CA LYS A 103 0.49 -6.10 11.45
C LYS A 103 0.03 -7.50 11.08
N ASN A 104 -1.29 -7.71 10.97
CA ASN A 104 -1.86 -9.03 10.66
C ASN A 104 -1.61 -9.48 9.21
N GLN A 105 -1.32 -8.56 8.28
CA GLN A 105 -0.97 -8.87 6.90
C GLN A 105 0.52 -9.08 6.67
N LEU A 106 1.38 -8.57 7.56
CA LEU A 106 2.83 -8.71 7.44
C LEU A 106 3.26 -10.15 7.73
N SER A 107 4.07 -10.70 6.84
CA SER A 107 4.80 -11.93 7.09
C SER A 107 6.06 -11.62 7.89
N LEU A 108 6.18 -12.21 9.08
CA LEU A 108 7.35 -12.04 9.93
C LEU A 108 8.62 -12.48 9.19
N GLN A 109 8.56 -13.62 8.52
CA GLN A 109 9.67 -14.16 7.73
C GLN A 109 10.10 -13.19 6.60
N GLN A 110 9.13 -12.54 5.94
CA GLN A 110 9.44 -11.59 4.87
C GLN A 110 10.10 -10.32 5.42
N ILE A 111 9.60 -9.78 6.53
CA ILE A 111 10.15 -8.55 7.10
C ILE A 111 11.56 -8.78 7.68
N GLU A 112 11.80 -9.95 8.28
CA GLU A 112 13.13 -10.40 8.73
C GLU A 112 14.09 -10.53 7.54
N TYR A 113 13.66 -11.16 6.44
CA TYR A 113 14.46 -11.27 5.22
C TYR A 113 14.85 -9.90 4.66
N ILE A 114 13.92 -8.96 4.60
CA ILE A 114 14.19 -7.60 4.12
C ILE A 114 15.13 -6.87 5.10
N ALA A 115 14.96 -7.02 6.40
CA ALA A 115 15.88 -6.45 7.38
C ALA A 115 17.30 -6.98 7.18
N GLU A 116 17.47 -8.27 6.91
CA GLU A 116 18.80 -8.87 6.60
C GLU A 116 19.41 -8.31 5.29
N LEU A 117 18.60 -8.00 4.27
CA LEU A 117 19.07 -7.29 3.08
C LEU A 117 19.55 -5.88 3.42
N LEU A 118 18.77 -5.15 4.22
CA LEU A 118 19.09 -3.79 4.63
C LEU A 118 20.34 -3.73 5.51
N LYS A 119 20.61 -4.72 6.34
CA LYS A 119 21.86 -4.78 7.13
C LYS A 119 23.09 -4.79 6.22
N LYS A 120 23.04 -5.55 5.12
CA LYS A 120 24.15 -5.77 4.21
C LYS A 120 24.39 -4.64 3.24
N THR A 121 23.38 -3.80 2.97
CA THR A 121 23.51 -2.67 2.05
C THR A 121 23.91 -1.38 2.76
N THR A 122 24.66 -0.53 2.07
CA THR A 122 24.93 0.85 2.48
C THR A 122 23.94 1.82 1.85
N TYR A 123 23.44 1.51 0.65
CA TYR A 123 22.65 2.42 -0.17
C TYR A 123 21.21 1.99 -0.26
N ILE A 124 20.30 2.89 0.14
CA ILE A 124 18.86 2.68 0.09
C ILE A 124 18.26 3.81 -0.75
N ASP A 125 17.62 3.44 -1.85
CA ASP A 125 16.98 4.40 -2.76
C ASP A 125 15.46 4.26 -2.67
N PHE A 126 14.78 5.38 -2.56
CA PHE A 126 13.32 5.43 -2.60
C PHE A 126 12.86 6.06 -3.90
N ILE A 127 11.89 5.41 -4.54
CA ILE A 127 11.15 5.93 -5.69
C ILE A 127 9.73 6.19 -5.21
N SER A 128 9.34 7.46 -5.23
CA SER A 128 8.04 7.89 -4.74
C SER A 128 7.55 9.13 -5.51
N SER A 129 6.28 9.44 -5.42
CA SER A 129 5.68 10.66 -5.96
C SER A 129 4.57 11.18 -5.06
N ASP A 130 4.25 12.46 -5.19
CA ASP A 130 3.14 13.13 -4.49
C ASP A 130 3.18 12.88 -2.96
N ALA A 131 2.06 12.53 -2.36
CA ALA A 131 1.94 12.27 -0.93
C ALA A 131 2.86 11.14 -0.42
N ASN A 132 3.24 10.19 -1.28
CA ASN A 132 4.14 9.10 -0.89
C ASN A 132 5.58 9.58 -0.66
N ALA A 133 5.97 10.75 -1.20
CA ALA A 133 7.28 11.33 -0.99
C ALA A 133 7.55 11.62 0.50
N CYS A 134 6.54 12.08 1.25
CA CYS A 134 6.68 12.32 2.68
C CYS A 134 7.02 11.03 3.47
N ILE A 135 6.50 9.89 3.03
CA ILE A 135 6.79 8.59 3.66
C ILE A 135 8.24 8.19 3.39
N ALA A 136 8.69 8.38 2.13
CA ALA A 136 10.06 8.09 1.73
C ALA A 136 11.08 9.02 2.41
N ASP A 137 10.78 10.31 2.54
CA ASP A 137 11.64 11.27 3.25
C ASP A 137 11.78 10.91 4.74
N TYR A 138 10.68 10.51 5.38
CA TYR A 138 10.71 9.99 6.74
C TYR A 138 11.57 8.72 6.85
N ALA A 139 11.43 7.79 5.91
CA ALA A 139 12.24 6.58 5.86
C ALA A 139 13.74 6.90 5.67
N CYS A 140 14.08 7.84 4.77
CA CYS A 140 15.46 8.30 4.58
C CYS A 140 16.06 8.82 5.88
N HIS A 141 15.30 9.62 6.65
CA HIS A 141 15.75 10.10 7.96
C HIS A 141 16.04 8.95 8.93
N LEU A 142 15.14 7.97 9.05
CA LEU A 142 15.34 6.83 9.94
C LEU A 142 16.56 5.99 9.54
N PHE A 143 16.69 5.65 8.26
CA PHE A 143 17.81 4.84 7.78
C PHE A 143 19.14 5.58 7.84
N PHE A 144 19.14 6.91 7.80
CA PHE A 144 20.33 7.71 8.04
C PHE A 144 20.84 7.51 9.48
N LEU A 145 19.96 7.40 10.49
CA LEU A 145 20.34 7.08 11.86
C LEU A 145 21.01 5.71 11.98
N GLU A 146 20.70 4.79 11.07
CA GLU A 146 21.34 3.47 10.91
C GLU A 146 22.61 3.52 10.03
N ARG A 147 23.19 4.71 9.82
CA ARG A 147 24.39 4.94 9.00
C ARG A 147 24.24 4.49 7.55
N LYS A 148 23.02 4.42 7.04
CA LYS A 148 22.73 4.15 5.63
C LYS A 148 22.74 5.44 4.83
N ILE A 149 23.11 5.37 3.57
CA ILE A 149 22.96 6.47 2.61
C ILE A 149 21.61 6.28 1.94
N ALA A 150 20.62 7.02 2.39
CA ALA A 150 19.25 6.90 1.91
C ALA A 150 18.84 8.14 1.10
N ASN A 151 18.29 7.92 -0.09
CA ASN A 151 17.87 8.99 -1.01
C ASN A 151 16.43 8.78 -1.47
N ASN A 152 15.68 9.86 -1.65
CA ASN A 152 14.33 9.84 -2.21
C ASN A 152 14.29 10.53 -3.57
N TYR A 153 13.93 9.80 -4.61
CA TYR A 153 13.80 10.27 -6.00
C TYR A 153 12.34 10.56 -6.30
N THR A 154 11.95 11.83 -6.23
CA THR A 154 10.55 12.26 -6.31
C THR A 154 10.12 12.73 -7.69
N THR A 155 11.08 13.14 -8.54
CA THR A 155 10.79 13.64 -9.89
C THR A 155 11.09 12.59 -10.95
N SER A 156 10.32 12.60 -12.05
CA SER A 156 10.53 11.66 -13.17
C SER A 156 11.95 11.72 -13.74
N ASN A 157 12.59 12.89 -13.75
CA ASN A 157 13.96 13.01 -14.24
C ASN A 157 14.96 12.33 -13.31
N GLN A 158 14.86 12.56 -11.99
CA GLN A 158 15.72 11.89 -11.01
C GLN A 158 15.58 10.37 -11.09
N GLN A 159 14.33 9.89 -11.16
CA GLN A 159 14.01 8.47 -11.28
C GLN A 159 14.58 7.86 -12.57
N LEU A 160 14.51 8.59 -13.68
CA LEU A 160 15.11 8.15 -14.93
C LEU A 160 16.64 8.12 -14.84
N TYR A 161 17.27 9.15 -14.27
CA TYR A 161 18.74 9.17 -14.10
C TYR A 161 19.21 8.04 -13.20
N LEU A 162 18.44 7.65 -12.18
CA LEU A 162 18.76 6.50 -11.34
C LEU A 162 18.92 5.21 -12.16
N THR A 163 18.09 5.00 -13.20
CA THR A 163 18.20 3.81 -14.07
C THR A 163 19.45 3.80 -14.95
N LEU A 164 20.09 4.96 -15.13
CA LEU A 164 21.32 5.12 -15.94
C LEU A 164 22.58 5.08 -15.07
N THR A 165 22.43 4.96 -13.76
CA THR A 165 23.53 4.86 -12.80
C THR A 165 23.92 3.39 -12.61
N GLU A 166 25.21 3.12 -12.47
CA GLU A 166 25.70 1.78 -12.13
C GLU A 166 25.42 1.50 -10.65
N LEU A 167 24.24 0.94 -10.36
CA LEU A 167 23.83 0.54 -9.01
C LEU A 167 24.37 -0.85 -8.70
N LYS A 168 25.11 -0.97 -7.59
CA LYS A 168 25.60 -2.24 -7.05
C LYS A 168 25.26 -2.30 -5.56
N GLU A 169 24.69 -3.42 -5.13
CA GLU A 169 24.34 -3.66 -3.73
C GLU A 169 23.37 -2.62 -3.14
N HIS A 170 22.54 -2.00 -4.01
CA HIS A 170 21.47 -1.09 -3.58
C HIS A 170 20.19 -1.87 -3.26
N VAL A 171 19.46 -1.38 -2.27
CA VAL A 171 18.05 -1.76 -2.05
C VAL A 171 17.18 -0.57 -2.47
N VAL A 172 16.28 -0.83 -3.42
CA VAL A 172 15.39 0.19 -3.99
C VAL A 172 13.98 -0.05 -3.48
N PHE A 173 13.44 0.89 -2.72
CA PHE A 173 12.03 0.88 -2.33
C PHE A 173 11.19 1.68 -3.31
N VAL A 174 10.06 1.11 -3.71
CA VAL A 174 9.05 1.79 -4.53
C VAL A 174 7.79 1.98 -3.71
N ILE A 175 7.47 3.20 -3.34
CA ILE A 175 6.28 3.51 -2.56
C ILE A 175 5.19 4.03 -3.49
N SER A 176 4.19 3.20 -3.75
CA SER A 176 3.09 3.55 -4.66
C SER A 176 1.79 2.88 -4.21
N ARG A 177 0.84 3.68 -3.71
CA ARG A 177 -0.41 3.19 -3.13
C ARG A 177 -1.18 2.25 -4.05
N ARG A 178 -1.34 2.58 -5.33
CA ARG A 178 -2.02 1.72 -6.33
C ARG A 178 -1.08 0.89 -7.19
N GLY A 179 0.20 1.28 -7.24
CA GLY A 179 1.19 0.62 -8.10
C GLY A 179 0.89 0.72 -9.60
N GLU A 180 0.20 1.79 -10.04
CA GLU A 180 -0.30 1.98 -11.40
C GLU A 180 0.34 3.17 -12.14
N ASP A 181 1.24 3.93 -11.50
CA ASP A 181 1.90 5.07 -12.13
C ASP A 181 2.78 4.60 -13.30
N GLU A 182 2.43 5.00 -14.53
CA GLU A 182 3.11 4.57 -15.75
C GLU A 182 4.57 5.03 -15.82
N LYS A 183 4.91 6.18 -15.22
CA LYS A 183 6.29 6.69 -15.23
C LYS A 183 7.14 5.88 -14.27
N ILE A 184 6.65 5.65 -13.06
CA ILE A 184 7.31 4.78 -12.08
C ILE A 184 7.41 3.35 -12.62
N LEU A 185 6.38 2.84 -13.28
CA LEU A 185 6.41 1.51 -13.88
C LEU A 185 7.57 1.36 -14.89
N LYS A 186 7.77 2.33 -15.78
CA LYS A 186 8.89 2.32 -16.74
C LYS A 186 10.24 2.31 -16.04
N VAL A 187 10.40 3.12 -15.00
CA VAL A 187 11.63 3.16 -14.19
C VAL A 187 11.90 1.82 -13.53
N VAL A 188 10.89 1.22 -12.90
CA VAL A 188 11.02 -0.07 -12.21
C VAL A 188 11.32 -1.21 -13.20
N GLN A 189 10.73 -1.17 -14.41
CA GLN A 189 11.05 -2.13 -15.49
C GLN A 189 12.52 -2.05 -15.91
N GLU A 190 13.09 -0.86 -16.02
CA GLU A 190 14.52 -0.70 -16.33
C GLU A 190 15.40 -1.19 -15.17
N LEU A 191 15.10 -0.78 -13.94
CA LEU A 191 15.84 -1.22 -12.75
C LEU A 191 15.79 -2.74 -12.56
N HIS A 192 14.66 -3.39 -12.86
CA HIS A 192 14.51 -4.84 -12.76
C HIS A 192 15.50 -5.65 -13.64
N LYS A 193 16.04 -5.04 -14.68
CA LYS A 193 17.07 -5.67 -15.52
C LYS A 193 18.41 -5.83 -14.80
N ASN A 194 18.69 -4.97 -13.82
CA ASN A 194 19.87 -5.04 -12.99
C ASN A 194 19.68 -6.09 -11.87
N LYS A 195 20.45 -7.17 -11.90
CA LYS A 195 20.36 -8.26 -10.92
C LYS A 195 21.20 -8.05 -9.66
N GLU A 196 22.00 -7.00 -9.63
CA GLU A 196 22.84 -6.64 -8.47
C GLU A 196 22.10 -5.79 -7.42
N ILE A 197 20.85 -5.38 -7.71
CA ILE A 197 19.99 -4.64 -6.80
C ILE A 197 18.78 -5.46 -6.36
N LYS A 198 18.14 -5.05 -5.28
CA LYS A 198 16.86 -5.60 -4.82
C LYS A 198 15.80 -4.52 -4.82
N ILE A 199 14.66 -4.81 -5.43
CA ILE A 199 13.52 -3.88 -5.54
C ILE A 199 12.39 -4.36 -4.63
N ILE A 200 11.96 -3.50 -3.72
CA ILE A 200 10.93 -3.78 -2.72
C ILE A 200 9.78 -2.80 -2.93
N ALA A 201 8.58 -3.29 -3.19
CA ALA A 201 7.39 -2.44 -3.27
C ALA A 201 6.71 -2.29 -1.89
N ILE A 202 6.34 -1.07 -1.53
CA ILE A 202 5.34 -0.80 -0.49
C ILE A 202 4.09 -0.31 -1.21
N THR A 203 3.05 -1.14 -1.27
CA THR A 203 1.86 -0.87 -2.08
C THR A 203 0.60 -1.46 -1.46
N GLY A 204 -0.55 -0.87 -1.78
CA GLY A 204 -1.86 -1.41 -1.40
C GLY A 204 -2.34 -2.55 -2.30
N ARG A 205 -1.64 -2.83 -3.42
CA ARG A 205 -2.07 -3.84 -4.40
C ARG A 205 -0.91 -4.75 -4.80
N LYS A 206 -0.93 -5.98 -4.28
CA LYS A 206 0.08 -7.02 -4.59
C LYS A 206 0.12 -7.42 -6.06
N ASP A 207 -1.00 -7.29 -6.77
CA ASP A 207 -1.16 -7.64 -8.18
C ASP A 207 -0.94 -6.45 -9.14
N SER A 208 -0.49 -5.31 -8.62
CA SER A 208 -0.30 -4.09 -9.39
C SER A 208 0.77 -4.24 -10.49
N PRO A 209 0.69 -3.44 -11.57
CA PRO A 209 1.70 -3.44 -12.63
C PRO A 209 3.13 -3.26 -12.12
N ILE A 210 3.35 -2.35 -11.15
CA ILE A 210 4.67 -2.09 -10.56
C ILE A 210 5.14 -3.30 -9.74
N ALA A 211 4.28 -3.89 -8.92
CA ALA A 211 4.63 -5.01 -8.05
C ALA A 211 5.19 -6.23 -8.80
N ARG A 212 4.77 -6.44 -10.06
CA ARG A 212 5.24 -7.55 -10.91
C ARG A 212 6.74 -7.50 -11.24
N TYR A 213 7.36 -6.35 -11.09
CA TYR A 213 8.80 -6.12 -11.36
C TYR A 213 9.61 -5.93 -10.08
N CYS A 214 9.01 -6.15 -8.91
CA CYS A 214 9.68 -6.06 -7.63
C CYS A 214 10.03 -7.46 -7.11
N ASP A 215 11.15 -7.58 -6.40
CA ASP A 215 11.58 -8.84 -5.78
C ASP A 215 10.72 -9.17 -4.56
N GLU A 216 10.33 -8.14 -3.79
CA GLU A 216 9.51 -8.27 -2.58
C GLU A 216 8.37 -7.26 -2.59
N ILE A 217 7.25 -7.63 -1.97
CA ILE A 217 6.05 -6.78 -1.90
C ILE A 217 5.55 -6.71 -0.45
N LEU A 218 5.73 -5.56 0.17
CA LEU A 218 5.15 -5.23 1.47
C LEU A 218 3.79 -4.58 1.28
N SER A 219 2.75 -5.27 1.74
CA SER A 219 1.37 -4.79 1.58
C SER A 219 1.02 -3.77 2.64
N ALA A 220 0.74 -2.55 2.21
CA ALA A 220 0.13 -1.52 3.02
C ALA A 220 -1.40 -1.55 2.86
N ILE A 221 -2.12 -1.13 3.89
CA ILE A 221 -3.59 -1.04 3.81
C ILE A 221 -3.99 0.02 2.79
N HIS A 222 -4.87 -0.36 1.88
CA HIS A 222 -5.44 0.50 0.87
C HIS A 222 -6.94 0.32 0.84
N ILE A 223 -7.68 1.42 0.96
CA ILE A 223 -9.15 1.43 0.88
C ILE A 223 -9.55 2.25 -0.33
N GLY A 224 -10.34 1.66 -1.21
CA GLY A 224 -10.76 2.28 -2.47
C GLY A 224 -11.84 3.36 -2.34
N SER A 225 -12.60 3.37 -1.25
CA SER A 225 -13.90 4.04 -1.16
C SER A 225 -13.91 5.40 -0.47
N PHE A 226 -12.97 5.68 0.43
CA PHE A 226 -12.88 6.99 1.11
C PHE A 226 -11.82 7.84 0.45
N VAL A 227 -12.24 8.72 -0.46
CA VAL A 227 -11.33 9.62 -1.18
C VAL A 227 -10.56 10.51 -0.19
N GLU A 228 -11.25 10.94 0.89
CA GLU A 228 -10.73 11.90 1.86
C GLU A 228 -9.65 11.29 2.80
N LEU A 229 -9.82 10.02 3.20
CA LEU A 229 -8.95 9.39 4.20
C LEU A 229 -7.98 8.37 3.61
N ARG A 230 -8.10 8.05 2.33
CA ARG A 230 -7.31 6.96 1.69
C ARG A 230 -5.81 7.18 1.74
N ASP A 231 -5.36 8.41 1.61
CA ASP A 231 -3.93 8.73 1.64
C ASP A 231 -3.40 8.66 3.07
N MET A 232 -4.18 9.11 4.07
CA MET A 232 -3.88 8.97 5.48
C MET A 232 -3.77 7.48 5.88
N ILE A 233 -4.74 6.65 5.49
CA ILE A 233 -4.75 5.21 5.77
C ILE A 233 -3.52 4.52 5.21
N PHE A 234 -3.20 4.79 3.94
CA PHE A 234 -2.01 4.24 3.29
C PHE A 234 -0.73 4.71 3.99
N GLN A 235 -0.65 6.00 4.34
CA GLN A 235 0.49 6.58 5.01
C GLN A 235 0.74 5.93 6.37
N VAL A 236 -0.27 5.80 7.23
CA VAL A 236 -0.16 5.15 8.54
C VAL A 236 0.35 3.71 8.39
N SER A 237 -0.19 2.96 7.43
CA SER A 237 0.22 1.58 7.17
C SER A 237 1.66 1.49 6.66
N ALA A 238 2.04 2.32 5.69
CA ALA A 238 3.38 2.32 5.12
C ALA A 238 4.43 2.78 6.14
N GLN A 239 4.13 3.79 6.96
CA GLN A 239 5.00 4.21 8.07
C GLN A 239 5.19 3.10 9.10
N TYR A 240 4.12 2.37 9.46
CA TYR A 240 4.23 1.23 10.37
C TYR A 240 5.20 0.17 9.84
N ILE A 241 5.12 -0.17 8.55
CA ILE A 241 6.04 -1.09 7.89
C ILE A 241 7.49 -0.61 7.98
N ILE A 242 7.73 0.67 7.66
CA ILE A 242 9.07 1.29 7.73
C ILE A 242 9.58 1.29 9.17
N ASN A 243 8.75 1.62 10.16
CA ASN A 243 9.12 1.59 11.57
C ASN A 243 9.51 0.18 12.03
N CYS A 244 8.81 -0.86 11.57
CA CYS A 244 9.18 -2.24 11.86
C CYS A 244 10.57 -2.59 11.28
N LEU A 245 10.83 -2.24 10.01
CA LEU A 245 12.11 -2.49 9.37
C LEU A 245 13.25 -1.74 10.09
N PHE A 246 13.07 -0.46 10.38
CA PHE A 246 14.03 0.33 11.14
C PHE A 246 14.30 -0.28 12.51
N SER A 247 13.25 -0.63 13.26
CA SER A 247 13.40 -1.18 14.60
C SER A 247 14.13 -2.52 14.61
N LEU A 248 13.97 -3.35 13.57
CA LEU A 248 14.74 -4.59 13.42
C LEU A 248 16.23 -4.33 13.18
N LEU A 249 16.57 -3.30 12.40
CA LEU A 249 17.97 -2.89 12.24
C LEU A 249 18.53 -2.36 13.54
N PHE A 250 17.80 -1.48 14.21
CA PHE A 250 18.18 -0.85 15.48
C PHE A 250 18.51 -1.86 16.57
N THR A 251 17.76 -2.96 16.68
CA THR A 251 18.01 -3.96 17.74
C THR A 251 19.33 -4.68 17.60
N ASP A 252 19.82 -4.84 16.39
CA ASP A 252 21.06 -5.59 16.14
C ASP A 252 22.31 -4.73 16.26
N ASP A 253 22.22 -3.43 16.03
CA ASP A 253 23.33 -2.49 16.11
C ASP A 253 23.15 -1.43 17.20
N TYR A 254 22.38 -1.75 18.24
CA TYR A 254 22.02 -0.83 19.32
C TYR A 254 23.21 -0.06 19.91
N GLN A 255 24.32 -0.73 20.20
CA GLN A 255 25.49 -0.08 20.80
C GLN A 255 26.17 0.91 19.84
N SER A 256 26.22 0.58 18.56
CA SER A 256 26.78 1.45 17.52
C SER A 256 25.96 2.73 17.35
N ILE A 257 24.64 2.62 17.45
CA ILE A 257 23.74 3.77 17.34
C ILE A 257 23.81 4.68 18.57
N VAL A 258 23.91 4.09 19.76
CA VAL A 258 24.14 4.87 20.98
C VAL A 258 25.48 5.63 20.90
N GLN A 259 26.54 4.97 20.43
CA GLN A 259 27.82 5.63 20.21
C GLN A 259 27.72 6.76 19.16
N PHE A 260 26.98 6.55 18.08
CA PHE A 260 26.76 7.57 17.05
C PHE A 260 26.03 8.80 17.63
N ASN A 261 25.02 8.59 18.46
CA ASN A 261 24.32 9.67 19.13
C ASN A 261 25.25 10.45 20.08
N ASP A 262 26.09 9.75 20.83
CA ASP A 262 27.10 10.38 21.72
C ASP A 262 28.11 11.22 20.92
N GLU A 263 28.56 10.74 19.77
CA GLU A 263 29.44 11.47 18.85
C GLU A 263 28.74 12.69 18.24
N TYR A 264 27.48 12.54 17.81
CA TYR A 264 26.67 13.63 17.30
C TYR A 264 26.47 14.74 18.35
N GLU A 265 26.12 14.38 19.59
CA GLU A 265 25.98 15.35 20.67
C GLU A 265 27.30 16.09 20.96
N LYS A 266 28.44 15.41 20.94
CA LYS A 266 29.76 16.02 21.10
C LYS A 266 30.10 17.05 20.03
N ILE A 267 29.59 16.86 18.81
CA ILE A 267 29.83 17.77 17.66
C ILE A 267 28.90 19.00 17.73
N TYR A 268 27.62 18.78 18.09
CA TYR A 268 26.60 19.83 18.01
C TYR A 268 26.28 20.54 19.29
N LEU A 269 26.59 19.97 20.47
CA LEU A 269 26.26 20.55 21.75
C LEU A 269 27.51 21.18 22.46
N LYS A 270 28.64 21.28 21.77
CA LYS A 270 29.81 22.07 22.15
C LYS A 270 29.78 23.42 21.45
#